data_497b5d90c5b1bd4ca4ec0b1adc76ba00
#
_entry.id   497b5d90c5b1bd4ca4ec0b1adc76ba00
#
_cell.length_a   1.000
_cell.length_b   1.000
_cell.length_c   1.000
_cell.angle_alpha   90.00
_cell.angle_beta   90.00
_cell.angle_gamma   90.00
#
_symmetry.space_group_name_H-M   'P 1'
#
loop_
_entity.id
_entity.type
_entity.pdbx_description
1 polymer ?
#
loop_
_entity_poly.entity_id
_entity_poly.type
_entity_poly.pdbx_seq_one_letter_code
_entity_poly.pdbx_strand_id
1 'polypeptide(L)'
;MRIVLLALIAVIGLPFALAAGTEGGRKTLLVYDTIAKPFSLMNEIDPILMGLTRFDAEPEKIEAAKLQASDIERADFIVLVGVGGSPTLSPDCIRMLQRAKKPLLCVGHAVNGPGSGTLKNQPIQKAVVDYRETTWPVRLDPFFRLSAGESQILSQVVGGGAPLPLAWRSGNRFAFASLPGEPVLAMIFSDLLLDFYGVKNIPSTGLVFMLDDYHPASDPSMLRRLSDYMAYKHIPFIVLTQSRDVPPDATDLMPRETYLDSLRYAQARGARIFLDASADPVLDRESFSADGVIPMGAESRPTISIESGDNFTLYVGSRYFQDTPGSDPVPYRSHAPLLLANGGVLLPANILGGMDGIALDEVRKNIGQIARLRGGVAGIVMPAWLPFQHVRDLVDACLQSALPVIDPLGFGPNPDSQ
;
A
#
# COMPACT_ATOMS: atom_id res chain seq x y z
N MET A 1 -11.84 -12.16 -46.06
CA MET A 1 -10.84 -12.90 -45.28
C MET A 1 -10.36 -11.98 -44.15
N ARG A 2 -10.99 -12.04 -43.00
CA ARG A 2 -10.67 -11.19 -41.83
C ARG A 2 -9.72 -11.99 -40.92
N ILE A 3 -8.49 -11.51 -40.83
CA ILE A 3 -7.49 -12.07 -39.90
C ILE A 3 -7.87 -11.62 -38.51
N VAL A 4 -8.35 -12.56 -37.69
CA VAL A 4 -8.56 -12.35 -36.25
C VAL A 4 -7.18 -12.49 -35.62
N LEU A 5 -6.61 -11.38 -35.17
CA LEU A 5 -5.39 -11.34 -34.39
C LEU A 5 -5.78 -11.76 -32.95
N LEU A 6 -5.59 -13.03 -32.64
CA LEU A 6 -5.65 -13.55 -31.26
C LEU A 6 -4.42 -13.00 -30.53
N ALA A 7 -4.61 -11.99 -29.68
CA ALA A 7 -3.61 -11.57 -28.73
C ALA A 7 -3.46 -12.68 -27.69
N LEU A 8 -2.39 -13.43 -27.80
CA LEU A 8 -1.98 -14.42 -26.81
C LEU A 8 -1.51 -13.64 -25.57
N ILE A 9 -2.36 -13.51 -24.57
CA ILE A 9 -1.96 -12.98 -23.26
C ILE A 9 -1.12 -14.10 -22.60
N ALA A 10 0.19 -14.00 -22.78
CA ALA A 10 1.12 -14.81 -22.04
C ALA A 10 1.09 -14.34 -20.58
N VAL A 11 0.47 -15.13 -19.69
CA VAL A 11 0.67 -15.03 -18.25
C VAL A 11 2.13 -15.42 -18.02
N ILE A 12 3.03 -14.46 -18.07
CA ILE A 12 4.41 -14.65 -17.69
C ILE A 12 4.40 -14.63 -16.16
N GLY A 13 4.35 -15.81 -15.56
CA GLY A 13 4.66 -16.03 -14.16
C GLY A 13 6.12 -15.72 -13.88
N LEU A 14 6.50 -14.45 -13.95
CA LEU A 14 7.75 -14.00 -13.37
C LEU A 14 7.55 -13.99 -11.86
N PRO A 15 8.37 -14.72 -11.08
CA PRO A 15 8.29 -14.62 -9.63
C PRO A 15 8.48 -13.15 -9.26
N PHE A 16 7.47 -12.55 -8.66
CA PHE A 16 7.57 -11.28 -7.97
C PHE A 16 8.40 -11.53 -6.70
N ALA A 17 9.69 -11.75 -6.85
CA ALA A 17 10.58 -11.51 -5.76
C ALA A 17 10.49 -10.00 -5.49
N LEU A 18 9.55 -9.57 -4.63
CA LEU A 18 9.84 -8.42 -3.79
C LEU A 18 11.30 -8.63 -3.43
N ALA A 19 12.16 -7.65 -3.65
CA ALA A 19 13.53 -7.71 -3.18
C ALA A 19 13.47 -7.88 -1.64
N ALA A 20 13.01 -9.06 -1.23
CA ALA A 20 13.12 -9.60 0.11
C ALA A 20 14.60 -9.60 0.34
N GLY A 21 15.01 -8.78 1.27
CA GLY A 21 16.33 -8.29 1.45
C GLY A 21 17.37 -9.40 1.35
N THR A 22 18.47 -9.03 0.75
CA THR A 22 19.79 -9.55 1.13
C THR A 22 19.77 -9.99 2.60
N GLU A 23 20.26 -11.16 2.89
CA GLU A 23 20.48 -11.70 4.24
C GLU A 23 21.01 -10.62 5.20
N GLY A 24 20.15 -10.07 6.05
CA GLY A 24 20.38 -8.90 6.87
C GLY A 24 19.40 -7.79 6.48
N GLY A 25 18.18 -7.81 7.07
CA GLY A 25 17.13 -6.85 6.81
C GLY A 25 17.66 -5.41 6.85
N ARG A 26 17.18 -4.56 5.96
CA ARG A 26 17.48 -3.11 5.95
C ARG A 26 16.98 -2.49 7.25
N LYS A 27 17.84 -1.76 7.93
CA LYS A 27 17.49 -1.08 9.19
C LYS A 27 17.21 0.38 8.92
N THR A 28 15.95 0.76 9.02
CA THR A 28 15.51 2.13 8.83
C THR A 28 15.24 2.80 10.18
N LEU A 29 15.87 3.91 10.43
CA LEU A 29 15.65 4.75 11.60
C LEU A 29 14.76 5.94 11.23
N LEU A 30 13.54 5.98 11.78
CA LEU A 30 12.62 7.10 11.67
C LEU A 30 12.76 8.00 12.90
N VAL A 31 13.30 9.20 12.70
CA VAL A 31 13.46 10.22 13.72
C VAL A 31 12.39 11.28 13.53
N TYR A 32 11.60 11.58 14.56
CA TYR A 32 10.52 12.57 14.49
C TYR A 32 10.52 13.53 15.67
N ASP A 33 9.99 14.73 15.46
CA ASP A 33 9.81 15.71 16.52
C ASP A 33 8.58 15.40 17.38
N THR A 34 8.71 15.66 18.67
CA THR A 34 7.59 15.58 19.60
C THR A 34 6.91 16.93 19.68
N ILE A 35 5.83 17.14 18.95
CA ILE A 35 5.01 18.33 19.13
C ILE A 35 3.62 18.01 19.62
N ALA A 36 3.41 18.44 20.84
CA ALA A 36 2.24 19.02 21.50
C ALA A 36 0.88 18.31 21.46
N LYS A 37 0.59 17.32 20.62
CA LYS A 37 -0.66 16.55 20.71
C LYS A 37 -0.48 15.12 20.22
N PRO A 38 -0.57 14.11 21.11
CA PRO A 38 -0.36 12.70 20.72
C PRO A 38 -1.32 12.18 19.63
N PHE A 39 -2.46 12.80 19.43
CA PHE A 39 -3.46 12.38 18.44
C PHE A 39 -3.20 12.90 17.02
N SER A 40 -2.47 13.99 16.81
CA SER A 40 -2.16 14.50 15.47
C SER A 40 -0.92 13.86 14.84
N LEU A 41 0.02 13.43 15.67
CA LEU A 41 1.29 12.84 15.23
C LEU A 41 1.10 11.53 14.46
N MET A 42 0.19 10.68 14.92
CA MET A 42 -0.02 9.37 14.28
C MET A 42 -0.58 9.52 12.86
N ASN A 43 -1.57 10.39 12.66
CA ASN A 43 -2.14 10.62 11.32
C ASN A 43 -1.13 11.20 10.30
N GLU A 44 -0.06 11.85 10.76
CA GLU A 44 0.93 12.50 9.91
C GLU A 44 2.17 11.62 9.67
N ILE A 45 2.51 10.74 10.63
CA ILE A 45 3.64 9.81 10.53
C ILE A 45 3.23 8.49 9.87
N ASP A 46 1.99 8.04 10.05
CA ASP A 46 1.52 6.75 9.54
C ASP A 46 1.68 6.59 8.02
N PRO A 47 1.39 7.60 7.16
CA PRO A 47 1.67 7.48 5.73
C PRO A 47 3.15 7.30 5.41
N ILE A 48 4.04 7.88 6.25
CA ILE A 48 5.49 7.72 6.12
C ILE A 48 5.86 6.29 6.50
N LEU A 49 5.39 5.81 7.66
CA LEU A 49 5.62 4.44 8.13
C LEU A 49 5.13 3.43 7.10
N MET A 50 3.92 3.59 6.58
CA MET A 50 3.38 2.73 5.52
C MET A 50 4.28 2.69 4.28
N GLY A 51 4.82 3.84 3.87
CA GLY A 51 5.77 3.89 2.78
C GLY A 51 7.06 3.12 3.09
N LEU A 52 7.58 3.24 4.31
CA LEU A 52 8.82 2.59 4.75
C LEU A 52 8.66 1.07 4.88
N THR A 53 7.49 0.57 5.34
CA THR A 53 7.22 -0.86 5.48
C THR A 53 7.21 -1.64 4.17
N ARG A 54 7.24 -0.96 3.04
CA ARG A 54 7.52 -1.56 1.75
C ARG A 54 8.95 -2.14 1.65
N PHE A 55 9.87 -1.64 2.46
CA PHE A 55 11.32 -1.92 2.36
C PHE A 55 11.92 -2.45 3.66
N ASP A 56 11.29 -2.14 4.78
CA ASP A 56 11.69 -2.52 6.12
C ASP A 56 10.42 -2.80 6.92
N ALA A 57 10.19 -4.05 7.30
CA ALA A 57 8.96 -4.47 7.97
C ALA A 57 8.76 -3.79 9.34
N GLU A 58 9.86 -3.44 10.01
CA GLU A 58 9.85 -2.87 11.37
C GLU A 58 10.80 -1.67 11.48
N PRO A 59 10.47 -0.51 10.85
CA PRO A 59 11.30 0.69 10.99
C PRO A 59 11.41 1.10 12.47
N GLU A 60 12.63 1.30 12.94
CA GLU A 60 12.86 1.79 14.31
C GLU A 60 12.39 3.24 14.43
N LYS A 61 11.56 3.56 15.44
CA LYS A 61 11.00 4.91 15.67
C LYS A 61 11.63 5.53 16.89
N ILE A 62 12.23 6.70 16.76
CA ILE A 62 12.84 7.43 17.86
C ILE A 62 12.40 8.90 17.83
N GLU A 63 11.97 9.40 18.99
CA GLU A 63 11.78 10.84 19.17
C GLU A 63 13.12 11.57 19.09
N ALA A 64 13.16 12.68 18.40
CA ALA A 64 14.39 13.45 18.17
C ALA A 64 15.14 13.81 19.47
N ALA A 65 14.40 14.10 20.54
CA ALA A 65 14.98 14.40 21.86
C ALA A 65 15.66 13.19 22.54
N LYS A 66 15.32 11.96 22.13
CA LYS A 66 15.86 10.70 22.68
C LYS A 66 16.95 10.09 21.80
N LEU A 67 17.18 10.65 20.61
CA LEU A 67 18.13 10.12 19.65
C LEU A 67 19.56 10.13 20.19
N GLN A 68 20.23 9.00 20.08
CA GLN A 68 21.63 8.83 20.44
C GLN A 68 22.50 8.59 19.19
N ALA A 69 23.79 8.86 19.34
CA ALA A 69 24.76 8.62 18.27
C ALA A 69 24.80 7.15 17.81
N SER A 70 24.68 6.22 18.77
CA SER A 70 24.64 4.78 18.52
C SER A 70 23.45 4.34 17.65
N ASP A 71 22.31 5.05 17.71
CA ASP A 71 21.15 4.73 16.91
C ASP A 71 21.42 5.07 15.44
N ILE A 72 22.06 6.21 15.20
CA ILE A 72 22.51 6.63 13.85
C ILE A 72 23.52 5.63 13.28
N GLU A 73 24.43 5.09 14.11
CA GLU A 73 25.43 4.12 13.67
C GLU A 73 24.83 2.78 13.27
N ARG A 74 23.79 2.32 13.97
CA ARG A 74 23.14 1.04 13.68
C ARG A 74 22.23 1.06 12.44
N ALA A 75 21.67 2.22 12.10
CA ALA A 75 20.77 2.34 10.97
C ALA A 75 21.49 2.28 9.62
N ASP A 76 20.90 1.68 8.62
CA ASP A 76 21.36 1.74 7.22
C ASP A 76 20.77 2.93 6.48
N PHE A 77 19.53 3.28 6.79
CA PHE A 77 18.75 4.39 6.23
C PHE A 77 18.20 5.26 7.36
N ILE A 78 18.16 6.57 7.15
CA ILE A 78 17.69 7.51 8.14
C ILE A 78 16.60 8.40 7.53
N VAL A 79 15.45 8.48 8.19
CA VAL A 79 14.34 9.37 7.82
C VAL A 79 14.11 10.36 8.95
N LEU A 80 14.30 11.64 8.67
CA LEU A 80 14.12 12.73 9.63
C LEU A 80 12.83 13.48 9.29
N VAL A 81 11.86 13.46 10.19
CA VAL A 81 10.53 14.05 9.98
C VAL A 81 10.33 15.22 10.92
N GLY A 82 9.96 16.35 10.35
CA GLY A 82 9.51 17.52 11.10
C GLY A 82 8.01 17.73 10.86
N VAL A 83 7.18 17.46 11.88
CA VAL A 83 5.72 17.61 11.80
C VAL A 83 5.30 19.03 12.11
N GLY A 84 5.58 19.53 13.28
CA GLY A 84 5.22 20.89 13.71
C GLY A 84 6.40 21.86 13.80
N GLY A 85 7.62 21.35 13.56
CA GLY A 85 8.85 22.13 13.57
C GLY A 85 10.04 21.29 13.08
N SER A 86 11.21 21.89 13.00
CA SER A 86 12.45 21.14 12.77
C SER A 86 12.76 20.30 14.02
N PRO A 87 13.07 19.00 13.86
CA PRO A 87 13.43 18.16 15.00
C PRO A 87 14.61 18.75 15.78
N THR A 88 14.45 18.89 17.09
CA THR A 88 15.51 19.37 17.97
C THR A 88 16.47 18.23 18.27
N LEU A 89 17.64 18.25 17.66
CA LEU A 89 18.69 17.25 17.81
C LEU A 89 19.85 17.79 18.66
N SER A 90 20.53 16.91 19.39
CA SER A 90 21.78 17.26 20.03
C SER A 90 22.86 17.66 19.02
N PRO A 91 23.82 18.55 19.38
CA PRO A 91 24.91 18.91 18.49
C PRO A 91 25.74 17.71 18.01
N ASP A 92 25.84 16.65 18.80
CA ASP A 92 26.53 15.43 18.44
C ASP A 92 25.76 14.65 17.35
N CYS A 93 24.48 14.47 17.52
CA CYS A 93 23.62 13.84 16.52
C CYS A 93 23.61 14.64 15.20
N ILE A 94 23.56 15.97 15.26
CA ILE A 94 23.67 16.81 14.06
C ILE A 94 25.00 16.55 13.34
N ARG A 95 26.12 16.58 14.08
CA ARG A 95 27.45 16.32 13.50
C ARG A 95 27.53 14.92 12.88
N MET A 96 26.98 13.92 13.55
CA MET A 96 26.95 12.55 13.02
C MET A 96 26.11 12.44 11.74
N LEU A 97 24.89 12.96 11.73
CA LEU A 97 24.03 12.98 10.54
C LEU A 97 24.67 13.72 9.37
N GLN A 98 25.39 14.81 9.63
CA GLN A 98 26.12 15.55 8.60
C GLN A 98 27.31 14.78 8.02
N ARG A 99 28.00 13.98 8.84
CA ARG A 99 29.18 13.19 8.45
C ARG A 99 28.81 11.81 7.92
N ALA A 100 27.65 11.28 8.30
CA ALA A 100 27.20 9.98 7.87
C ALA A 100 27.10 9.92 6.35
N LYS A 101 27.72 8.89 5.75
CA LYS A 101 27.58 8.57 4.32
C LYS A 101 26.31 7.79 4.02
N LYS A 102 25.47 7.58 5.02
CA LYS A 102 24.20 6.84 4.93
C LYS A 102 23.14 7.69 4.19
N PRO A 103 22.22 7.04 3.46
CA PRO A 103 21.08 7.75 2.89
C PRO A 103 20.27 8.44 3.99
N LEU A 104 19.96 9.72 3.77
CA LEU A 104 19.17 10.56 4.67
C LEU A 104 18.03 11.18 3.89
N LEU A 105 16.80 10.92 4.30
CA LEU A 105 15.58 11.56 3.80
C LEU A 105 15.04 12.53 4.84
N CYS A 106 14.85 13.78 4.45
CA CYS A 106 14.26 14.83 5.27
C CYS A 106 12.84 15.13 4.77
N VAL A 107 11.85 15.10 5.67
CA VAL A 107 10.42 15.27 5.35
C VAL A 107 9.81 16.39 6.16
N GLY A 108 8.93 17.18 5.54
CA GLY A 108 8.22 18.26 6.21
C GLY A 108 9.16 19.36 6.68
N HIS A 109 9.07 19.81 7.93
CA HIS A 109 9.96 20.84 8.50
C HIS A 109 11.45 20.46 8.53
N ALA A 110 11.78 19.18 8.38
CA ALA A 110 13.16 18.71 8.37
C ALA A 110 13.90 18.87 7.04
N VAL A 111 13.23 19.32 5.98
CA VAL A 111 13.78 19.33 4.59
C VAL A 111 15.05 20.12 4.39
N ASN A 112 15.34 21.12 5.23
CA ASN A 112 16.62 21.84 5.20
C ASN A 112 17.78 21.03 5.83
N GLY A 113 17.47 19.85 6.38
CA GLY A 113 18.45 18.99 7.03
C GLY A 113 18.55 19.19 8.55
N PRO A 114 19.40 18.39 9.20
CA PRO A 114 19.56 18.41 10.65
C PRO A 114 20.03 19.76 11.17
N GLY A 115 19.36 20.28 12.21
CA GLY A 115 19.71 21.55 12.84
C GLY A 115 19.28 22.80 12.09
N SER A 116 18.50 22.66 11.05
CA SER A 116 17.88 23.81 10.35
C SER A 116 16.79 24.46 11.22
N GLY A 117 16.61 25.77 11.07
CA GLY A 117 15.53 26.50 11.75
C GLY A 117 14.14 26.09 11.25
N THR A 118 13.11 26.50 11.98
CA THR A 118 11.72 26.27 11.60
C THR A 118 11.36 27.01 10.32
N LEU A 119 10.82 26.31 9.34
CA LEU A 119 10.32 26.87 8.10
C LEU A 119 8.88 27.37 8.25
N LYS A 120 8.53 28.38 7.49
CA LYS A 120 7.13 28.81 7.41
C LYS A 120 6.34 27.83 6.55
N ASN A 121 5.24 27.33 7.12
CA ASN A 121 4.25 26.58 6.37
C ASN A 121 3.51 27.49 5.39
N GLN A 122 3.37 27.05 4.16
CA GLN A 122 2.63 27.73 3.10
C GLN A 122 1.62 26.74 2.48
N PRO A 123 0.43 26.57 3.08
CA PRO A 123 -0.55 25.65 2.53
C PRO A 123 -1.00 26.08 1.14
N ILE A 124 -1.07 25.10 0.21
CA ILE A 124 -1.55 25.29 -1.16
C ILE A 124 -2.73 24.36 -1.37
N GLN A 125 -3.94 24.90 -1.35
CA GLN A 125 -5.19 24.15 -1.40
C GLN A 125 -5.43 23.45 -2.75
N LYS A 126 -4.96 24.06 -3.83
CA LYS A 126 -5.06 23.55 -5.20
C LYS A 126 -3.69 23.60 -5.84
N ALA A 127 -2.91 22.56 -5.59
CA ALA A 127 -1.61 22.40 -6.21
C ALA A 127 -1.69 21.38 -7.35
N VAL A 128 -0.79 21.52 -8.30
CA VAL A 128 -0.51 20.50 -9.31
C VAL A 128 0.94 20.09 -9.13
N VAL A 129 1.16 18.82 -8.91
CA VAL A 129 2.49 18.24 -8.79
C VAL A 129 2.87 17.59 -10.10
N ASP A 130 4.02 17.95 -10.63
CA ASP A 130 4.67 17.24 -11.74
C ASP A 130 5.59 16.16 -11.17
N TYR A 131 5.28 14.91 -11.49
CA TYR A 131 6.04 13.74 -11.09
C TYR A 131 6.00 12.68 -12.20
N ARG A 132 7.16 12.25 -12.67
CA ARG A 132 7.31 11.25 -13.73
C ARG A 132 6.50 11.58 -14.99
N GLU A 133 6.70 12.79 -15.50
CA GLU A 133 6.05 13.28 -16.75
C GLU A 133 4.51 13.31 -16.65
N THR A 134 3.99 13.35 -15.44
CA THR A 134 2.56 13.37 -15.15
C THR A 134 2.23 14.45 -14.14
N THR A 135 1.13 15.12 -14.36
CA THR A 135 0.59 16.12 -13.46
C THR A 135 -0.47 15.52 -12.55
N TRP A 136 -0.35 15.78 -11.25
CA TRP A 136 -1.21 15.25 -10.21
C TRP A 136 -1.84 16.41 -9.44
N PRO A 137 -3.19 16.55 -9.46
CA PRO A 137 -3.86 17.51 -8.57
C PRO A 137 -3.75 17.03 -7.13
N VAL A 138 -3.27 17.88 -6.24
CA VAL A 138 -3.06 17.58 -4.83
C VAL A 138 -3.39 18.77 -3.95
N ARG A 139 -3.59 18.51 -2.66
CA ARG A 139 -3.56 19.52 -1.60
C ARG A 139 -2.22 19.40 -0.87
N LEU A 140 -1.51 20.53 -0.73
CA LEU A 140 -0.26 20.59 0.02
C LEU A 140 -0.49 21.39 1.32
N ASP A 141 -0.52 20.67 2.44
CA ASP A 141 -0.65 21.26 3.76
C ASP A 141 -0.06 20.29 4.80
N PRO A 142 1.12 20.59 5.33
CA PRO A 142 1.99 21.73 5.05
C PRO A 142 2.79 21.63 3.75
N PHE A 143 3.23 22.76 3.23
CA PHE A 143 4.24 22.84 2.17
C PHE A 143 5.37 23.80 2.58
N PHE A 144 6.60 23.36 2.41
CA PHE A 144 7.79 24.11 2.80
C PHE A 144 8.57 24.58 1.58
N ARG A 145 8.52 25.86 1.31
CA ARG A 145 9.21 26.44 0.17
C ARG A 145 10.73 26.39 0.37
N LEU A 146 11.42 25.72 -0.54
CA LEU A 146 12.85 25.52 -0.49
C LEU A 146 13.53 25.96 -1.79
N SER A 147 14.83 26.22 -1.69
CA SER A 147 15.73 26.30 -2.82
C SER A 147 16.50 24.98 -2.92
N ALA A 148 16.32 24.25 -4.02
CA ALA A 148 17.02 22.99 -4.24
C ALA A 148 18.50 23.17 -4.64
N GLY A 149 18.96 24.40 -4.92
CA GLY A 149 20.31 24.67 -5.37
C GLY A 149 20.67 23.84 -6.63
N GLU A 150 21.84 23.17 -6.60
CA GLU A 150 22.32 22.30 -7.68
C GLU A 150 21.78 20.86 -7.57
N SER A 151 20.76 20.61 -6.74
CA SER A 151 20.18 19.30 -6.52
C SER A 151 19.34 18.83 -7.72
N GLN A 152 19.30 17.52 -7.93
CA GLN A 152 18.37 16.92 -8.89
C GLN A 152 16.93 17.03 -8.36
N ILE A 153 16.07 17.73 -9.10
CA ILE A 153 14.64 17.79 -8.80
C ILE A 153 13.99 16.46 -9.23
N LEU A 154 13.30 15.82 -8.29
CA LEU A 154 12.57 14.56 -8.52
C LEU A 154 11.07 14.79 -8.72
N SER A 155 10.53 15.85 -8.09
CA SER A 155 9.14 16.28 -8.22
C SER A 155 9.03 17.76 -7.94
N GLN A 156 8.06 18.42 -8.56
CA GLN A 156 7.86 19.86 -8.39
C GLN A 156 6.38 20.24 -8.37
N VAL A 157 6.08 21.31 -7.66
CA VAL A 157 4.77 21.96 -7.71
C VAL A 157 4.76 22.91 -8.90
N VAL A 158 3.78 22.77 -9.78
CA VAL A 158 3.60 23.59 -10.97
C VAL A 158 2.28 24.36 -10.92
N GLY A 159 2.24 25.51 -11.58
CA GLY A 159 1.05 26.37 -11.64
C GLY A 159 1.17 27.61 -10.75
N GLY A 160 0.79 28.77 -11.31
CA GLY A 160 0.75 30.05 -10.59
C GLY A 160 2.09 30.78 -10.42
N GLY A 161 3.18 30.30 -11.03
CA GLY A 161 4.50 30.94 -10.92
C GLY A 161 5.65 30.02 -11.33
N ALA A 162 6.87 30.34 -10.89
CA ALA A 162 8.01 29.47 -11.08
C ALA A 162 7.79 28.12 -10.36
N PRO A 163 8.16 26.97 -10.98
CA PRO A 163 8.05 25.67 -10.33
C PRO A 163 8.81 25.63 -9.01
N LEU A 164 8.21 24.98 -8.01
CA LEU A 164 8.78 24.85 -6.67
C LEU A 164 9.13 23.37 -6.40
N PRO A 165 10.34 23.05 -5.93
CA PRO A 165 10.70 21.67 -5.60
C PRO A 165 9.79 21.10 -4.53
N LEU A 166 9.15 19.95 -4.80
CA LEU A 166 8.46 19.13 -3.80
C LEU A 166 9.41 18.05 -3.27
N ALA A 167 10.14 17.40 -4.19
CA ALA A 167 11.12 16.39 -3.84
C ALA A 167 12.42 16.63 -4.62
N TRP A 168 13.57 16.43 -3.94
CA TRP A 168 14.86 16.55 -4.57
C TRP A 168 15.89 15.60 -3.96
N ARG A 169 16.99 15.39 -4.69
CA ARG A 169 18.12 14.55 -4.29
C ARG A 169 19.44 15.29 -4.50
N SER A 170 20.36 15.15 -3.55
CA SER A 170 21.75 15.59 -3.66
C SER A 170 22.66 14.49 -3.08
N GLY A 171 23.29 13.73 -3.96
CA GLY A 171 24.04 12.53 -3.55
C GLY A 171 23.17 11.50 -2.84
N ASN A 172 23.49 11.21 -1.57
CA ASN A 172 22.72 10.31 -0.70
C ASN A 172 21.68 11.04 0.18
N ARG A 173 21.46 12.32 -0.05
CA ARG A 173 20.46 13.13 0.67
C ARG A 173 19.25 13.35 -0.19
N PHE A 174 18.09 13.14 0.43
CA PHE A 174 16.78 13.30 -0.18
C PHE A 174 15.95 14.26 0.66
N ALA A 175 15.02 14.94 0.03
CA ALA A 175 14.05 15.77 0.73
C ALA A 175 12.67 15.67 0.09
N PHE A 176 11.63 15.79 0.93
CA PHE A 176 10.23 15.86 0.55
C PHE A 176 9.56 17.01 1.31
N ALA A 177 9.20 18.07 0.59
CA ALA A 177 8.81 19.37 1.16
C ALA A 177 7.37 19.43 1.68
N SER A 178 6.74 18.31 1.95
CA SER A 178 5.40 18.21 2.53
C SER A 178 5.31 16.96 3.41
N LEU A 179 4.26 16.86 4.22
CA LEU A 179 3.89 15.61 4.86
C LEU A 179 2.99 14.82 3.90
N PRO A 180 3.22 13.52 3.69
CA PRO A 180 2.46 12.72 2.73
C PRO A 180 1.09 12.28 3.27
N GLY A 181 0.35 13.17 3.94
CA GLY A 181 -0.96 12.89 4.54
C GLY A 181 -2.10 12.76 3.53
N GLU A 182 -1.94 13.33 2.33
CA GLU A 182 -2.93 13.24 1.25
C GLU A 182 -2.66 12.01 0.38
N PRO A 183 -3.69 11.28 -0.11
CA PRO A 183 -3.53 9.99 -0.80
C PRO A 183 -2.52 10.01 -1.96
N VAL A 184 -2.63 10.99 -2.84
CA VAL A 184 -1.75 11.11 -4.01
C VAL A 184 -0.32 11.42 -3.57
N LEU A 185 -0.13 12.26 -2.55
CA LEU A 185 1.18 12.54 -2.00
C LEU A 185 1.80 11.31 -1.33
N ALA A 186 1.01 10.50 -0.62
CA ALA A 186 1.45 9.25 -0.04
C ALA A 186 1.95 8.27 -1.10
N MET A 187 1.24 8.18 -2.23
CA MET A 187 1.65 7.35 -3.37
C MET A 187 2.95 7.85 -4.01
N ILE A 188 3.06 9.15 -4.28
CA ILE A 188 4.28 9.76 -4.83
C ILE A 188 5.46 9.56 -3.87
N PHE A 189 5.24 9.77 -2.57
CA PHE A 189 6.25 9.55 -1.54
C PHE A 189 6.73 8.10 -1.52
N SER A 190 5.80 7.13 -1.49
CA SER A 190 6.13 5.70 -1.51
C SER A 190 6.88 5.27 -2.78
N ASP A 191 6.57 5.86 -3.95
CA ASP A 191 7.33 5.61 -5.19
C ASP A 191 8.73 6.22 -5.12
N LEU A 192 8.88 7.41 -4.54
CA LEU A 192 10.17 8.08 -4.35
C LEU A 192 11.10 7.30 -3.41
N LEU A 193 10.56 6.56 -2.46
CA LEU A 193 11.35 5.70 -1.59
C LEU A 193 12.11 4.59 -2.35
N LEU A 194 11.67 4.19 -3.55
CA LEU A 194 12.45 3.28 -4.41
C LEU A 194 13.82 3.87 -4.75
N ASP A 195 13.89 5.17 -5.02
CA ASP A 195 15.16 5.87 -5.29
C ASP A 195 15.97 6.03 -4.00
N PHE A 196 15.32 6.33 -2.89
CA PHE A 196 15.94 6.46 -1.57
C PHE A 196 16.61 5.16 -1.13
N TYR A 197 15.92 4.03 -1.28
CA TYR A 197 16.45 2.71 -0.96
C TYR A 197 17.35 2.11 -2.06
N GLY A 198 17.49 2.78 -3.20
CA GLY A 198 18.31 2.34 -4.32
C GLY A 198 17.82 1.03 -4.95
N VAL A 199 16.51 0.82 -5.00
CA VAL A 199 15.93 -0.39 -5.59
C VAL A 199 16.09 -0.38 -7.10
N LYS A 200 16.76 -1.38 -7.65
CA LYS A 200 17.01 -1.50 -9.11
C LYS A 200 15.97 -2.38 -9.80
N ASN A 201 15.64 -3.50 -9.17
CA ASN A 201 14.67 -4.46 -9.72
C ASN A 201 13.30 -4.15 -9.15
N ILE A 202 12.50 -3.37 -9.87
CA ILE A 202 11.17 -2.96 -9.44
C ILE A 202 10.16 -3.89 -10.11
N PRO A 203 9.27 -4.52 -9.33
CA PRO A 203 8.20 -5.37 -9.89
C PRO A 203 7.34 -4.60 -10.89
N SER A 204 6.75 -5.30 -11.83
CA SER A 204 5.78 -4.71 -12.76
C SER A 204 4.55 -4.20 -12.01
N THR A 205 4.04 -3.05 -12.41
CA THR A 205 2.74 -2.57 -11.96
C THR A 205 1.63 -3.43 -12.55
N GLY A 206 0.58 -3.74 -11.77
CA GLY A 206 -0.49 -4.58 -12.30
C GLY A 206 -1.80 -4.55 -11.50
N LEU A 207 -2.75 -5.37 -11.93
CA LEU A 207 -4.09 -5.50 -11.37
C LEU A 207 -4.20 -6.77 -10.52
N VAL A 208 -4.86 -6.66 -9.38
CA VAL A 208 -5.33 -7.79 -8.57
C VAL A 208 -6.82 -7.62 -8.32
N PHE A 209 -7.62 -8.63 -8.64
CA PHE A 209 -9.07 -8.62 -8.41
C PHE A 209 -9.41 -9.33 -7.10
N MET A 210 -10.31 -8.74 -6.32
CA MET A 210 -10.70 -9.24 -4.99
C MET A 210 -12.23 -9.18 -4.89
N LEU A 211 -12.87 -10.34 -4.73
CA LEU A 211 -14.27 -10.41 -4.32
C LEU A 211 -14.32 -10.31 -2.80
N ASP A 212 -14.96 -9.29 -2.29
CA ASP A 212 -15.02 -8.98 -0.87
C ASP A 212 -16.39 -9.28 -0.28
N ASP A 213 -16.42 -9.52 1.03
CA ASP A 213 -17.65 -9.73 1.80
C ASP A 213 -18.45 -10.96 1.33
N TYR A 214 -17.75 -12.05 0.96
CA TYR A 214 -18.40 -13.31 0.66
C TYR A 214 -18.62 -14.12 1.93
N HIS A 215 -19.88 -14.33 2.30
CA HIS A 215 -20.29 -14.97 3.56
C HIS A 215 -21.46 -15.96 3.32
N PRO A 216 -21.87 -16.76 4.32
CA PRO A 216 -22.96 -17.74 4.16
C PRO A 216 -24.32 -17.20 3.72
N ALA A 217 -24.58 -15.90 3.84
CA ALA A 217 -25.81 -15.28 3.31
C ALA A 217 -25.64 -14.72 1.88
N SER A 218 -24.44 -14.85 1.27
CA SER A 218 -24.19 -14.41 -0.11
C SER A 218 -24.83 -15.39 -1.12
N ASP A 219 -25.14 -14.91 -2.33
CA ASP A 219 -25.65 -15.74 -3.41
C ASP A 219 -24.53 -16.68 -3.98
N PRO A 220 -24.63 -18.00 -3.80
CA PRO A 220 -23.62 -18.94 -4.34
C PRO A 220 -23.56 -18.93 -5.87
N SER A 221 -24.66 -18.57 -6.54
CA SER A 221 -24.70 -18.51 -8.00
C SER A 221 -23.85 -17.34 -8.52
N MET A 222 -23.76 -16.26 -7.77
CA MET A 222 -22.90 -15.12 -8.09
C MET A 222 -21.42 -15.53 -8.12
N LEU A 223 -20.92 -16.19 -7.07
CA LEU A 223 -19.54 -16.66 -7.01
C LEU A 223 -19.22 -17.66 -8.12
N ARG A 224 -20.13 -18.60 -8.40
CA ARG A 224 -19.95 -19.58 -9.49
C ARG A 224 -19.84 -18.88 -10.85
N ARG A 225 -20.77 -17.95 -11.16
CA ARG A 225 -20.76 -17.22 -12.43
C ARG A 225 -19.51 -16.36 -12.58
N LEU A 226 -19.07 -15.71 -11.49
CA LEU A 226 -17.83 -14.95 -11.48
C LEU A 226 -16.63 -15.87 -11.72
N SER A 227 -16.57 -17.01 -11.03
CA SER A 227 -15.47 -17.97 -11.19
C SER A 227 -15.36 -18.50 -12.61
N ASP A 228 -16.50 -18.83 -13.26
CA ASP A 228 -16.53 -19.28 -14.65
C ASP A 228 -16.06 -18.17 -15.60
N TYR A 229 -16.48 -16.91 -15.35
CA TYR A 229 -16.08 -15.77 -16.14
C TYR A 229 -14.58 -15.46 -16.00
N MET A 230 -14.05 -15.44 -14.77
CA MET A 230 -12.64 -15.21 -14.51
C MET A 230 -11.76 -16.32 -15.10
N ALA A 231 -12.18 -17.59 -14.96
CA ALA A 231 -11.49 -18.73 -15.58
C ALA A 231 -11.49 -18.64 -17.11
N TYR A 232 -12.62 -18.27 -17.72
CA TYR A 232 -12.71 -18.05 -19.16
C TYR A 232 -11.74 -16.96 -19.65
N LYS A 233 -11.55 -15.91 -18.85
CA LYS A 233 -10.62 -14.80 -19.13
C LYS A 233 -9.17 -15.12 -18.72
N HIS A 234 -8.90 -16.25 -18.07
CA HIS A 234 -7.62 -16.62 -17.46
C HIS A 234 -7.14 -15.60 -16.42
N ILE A 235 -8.06 -15.10 -15.60
CA ILE A 235 -7.81 -14.09 -14.58
C ILE A 235 -7.82 -14.76 -13.20
N PRO A 236 -6.69 -14.81 -12.48
CA PRO A 236 -6.68 -15.17 -11.07
C PRO A 236 -7.32 -14.06 -10.24
N PHE A 237 -8.03 -14.43 -9.19
CA PHE A 237 -8.66 -13.46 -8.30
C PHE A 237 -8.71 -13.98 -6.86
N ILE A 238 -8.89 -13.07 -5.92
CA ILE A 238 -9.02 -13.37 -4.50
C ILE A 238 -10.50 -13.39 -4.12
N VAL A 239 -10.91 -14.34 -3.29
CA VAL A 239 -12.18 -14.32 -2.58
C VAL A 239 -11.89 -14.10 -1.10
N LEU A 240 -12.34 -12.98 -0.57
CA LEU A 240 -12.24 -12.62 0.84
C LEU A 240 -13.49 -13.17 1.53
N THR A 241 -13.32 -14.18 2.37
CA THR A 241 -14.43 -14.80 3.08
C THR A 241 -14.52 -14.27 4.50
N GLN A 242 -15.73 -13.87 4.89
CA GLN A 242 -16.03 -13.41 6.24
C GLN A 242 -17.15 -14.29 6.79
N SER A 243 -16.84 -15.13 7.76
CA SER A 243 -17.83 -16.04 8.34
C SER A 243 -18.64 -15.41 9.49
N ARG A 244 -18.14 -14.31 10.06
CA ARG A 244 -18.75 -13.64 11.24
C ARG A 244 -19.68 -12.47 10.93
N ASP A 245 -19.45 -11.77 9.82
CA ASP A 245 -20.24 -10.59 9.46
C ASP A 245 -21.51 -10.94 8.68
N VAL A 246 -22.10 -12.10 9.04
CA VAL A 246 -23.45 -12.41 8.57
C VAL A 246 -24.40 -11.36 9.14
N PRO A 247 -25.13 -10.61 8.32
CA PRO A 247 -26.09 -9.64 8.81
C PRO A 247 -27.03 -10.31 9.85
N PRO A 248 -27.25 -9.69 11.04
CA PRO A 248 -28.02 -10.32 12.12
C PRO A 248 -29.48 -10.59 11.75
N ASP A 249 -29.96 -9.99 10.67
CA ASP A 249 -31.29 -10.16 10.07
C ASP A 249 -31.31 -11.12 8.87
N ALA A 250 -30.18 -11.73 8.51
CA ALA A 250 -30.12 -12.70 7.42
C ALA A 250 -30.89 -13.97 7.79
N THR A 251 -32.01 -14.19 7.10
CA THR A 251 -32.92 -15.34 7.33
C THR A 251 -32.55 -16.55 6.49
N ASP A 252 -31.88 -16.34 5.36
CA ASP A 252 -31.60 -17.37 4.35
C ASP A 252 -30.11 -17.68 4.24
N LEU A 253 -29.59 -18.35 5.29
CA LEU A 253 -28.19 -18.78 5.27
C LEU A 253 -28.03 -20.05 4.40
N MET A 254 -27.03 -20.05 3.55
CA MET A 254 -26.60 -21.26 2.87
C MET A 254 -26.26 -22.38 3.87
N PRO A 255 -26.65 -23.64 3.60
CA PRO A 255 -26.07 -24.76 4.32
C PRO A 255 -24.54 -24.72 4.20
N ARG A 256 -23.85 -25.08 5.30
CA ARG A 256 -22.37 -25.09 5.38
C ARG A 256 -21.71 -25.77 4.18
N GLU A 257 -22.21 -26.95 3.79
CA GLU A 257 -21.64 -27.67 2.66
C GLU A 257 -21.83 -26.93 1.32
N THR A 258 -22.96 -26.26 1.11
CA THR A 258 -23.18 -25.43 -0.08
C THR A 258 -22.20 -24.26 -0.14
N TYR A 259 -21.93 -23.65 1.00
CA TYR A 259 -20.94 -22.57 1.11
C TYR A 259 -19.54 -23.07 0.79
N LEU A 260 -19.09 -24.16 1.43
CA LEU A 260 -17.79 -24.77 1.19
C LEU A 260 -17.64 -25.25 -0.27
N ASP A 261 -18.67 -25.85 -0.85
CA ASP A 261 -18.65 -26.27 -2.25
C ASP A 261 -18.55 -25.09 -3.22
N SER A 262 -19.14 -23.94 -2.89
CA SER A 262 -18.98 -22.72 -3.70
C SER A 262 -17.54 -22.19 -3.68
N LEU A 263 -16.88 -22.25 -2.53
CA LEU A 263 -15.47 -21.86 -2.39
C LEU A 263 -14.54 -22.85 -3.11
N ARG A 264 -14.76 -24.16 -2.94
CA ARG A 264 -14.00 -25.21 -3.67
C ARG A 264 -14.17 -25.07 -5.19
N TYR A 265 -15.38 -24.76 -5.63
CA TYR A 265 -15.67 -24.51 -7.04
C TYR A 265 -14.89 -23.32 -7.57
N ALA A 266 -14.84 -22.22 -6.82
CA ALA A 266 -14.08 -21.04 -7.19
C ALA A 266 -12.57 -21.32 -7.21
N GLN A 267 -12.05 -22.04 -6.20
CA GLN A 267 -10.65 -22.40 -6.11
C GLN A 267 -10.21 -23.30 -7.27
N ALA A 268 -11.03 -24.27 -7.67
CA ALA A 268 -10.78 -25.12 -8.85
C ALA A 268 -10.73 -24.32 -10.16
N ARG A 269 -11.19 -23.07 -10.18
CA ARG A 269 -11.18 -22.14 -11.32
C ARG A 269 -10.17 -21.01 -11.19
N GLY A 270 -9.22 -21.15 -10.26
CA GLY A 270 -8.11 -20.21 -10.10
C GLY A 270 -8.37 -19.07 -9.11
N ALA A 271 -9.47 -19.13 -8.35
CA ALA A 271 -9.63 -18.24 -7.21
C ALA A 271 -8.64 -18.58 -6.09
N ARG A 272 -8.17 -17.57 -5.37
CA ARG A 272 -7.38 -17.66 -4.15
C ARG A 272 -8.28 -17.31 -2.97
N ILE A 273 -8.38 -18.20 -2.00
CA ILE A 273 -9.31 -18.01 -0.88
C ILE A 273 -8.56 -17.47 0.33
N PHE A 274 -9.01 -16.32 0.81
CA PHE A 274 -8.47 -15.65 1.99
C PHE A 274 -9.50 -15.68 3.10
N LEU A 275 -9.09 -16.16 4.25
CA LEU A 275 -9.94 -16.28 5.44
C LEU A 275 -9.75 -15.08 6.35
N ASP A 276 -10.82 -14.65 7.00
CA ASP A 276 -10.74 -13.74 8.14
C ASP A 276 -9.90 -14.37 9.26
N ALA A 277 -8.94 -13.61 9.82
CA ALA A 277 -8.07 -14.08 10.92
C ALA A 277 -8.85 -14.41 12.20
N SER A 278 -10.07 -13.88 12.36
CA SER A 278 -10.98 -14.29 13.44
C SER A 278 -11.57 -15.68 13.23
N ALA A 279 -11.04 -16.40 12.28
CA ALA A 279 -11.50 -17.65 11.70
C ALA A 279 -12.51 -18.39 12.55
N ASP A 280 -13.68 -18.48 11.99
CA ASP A 280 -14.74 -19.32 12.46
C ASP A 280 -14.29 -20.78 12.45
N PRO A 281 -14.56 -21.53 13.54
CA PRO A 281 -14.48 -22.98 13.52
C PRO A 281 -15.31 -23.63 12.40
N VAL A 282 -16.19 -22.90 11.73
CA VAL A 282 -16.97 -23.36 10.56
C VAL A 282 -16.08 -23.68 9.35
N LEU A 283 -14.98 -22.94 9.14
CA LEU A 283 -14.00 -23.23 8.10
C LEU A 283 -12.88 -24.08 8.71
N ASP A 284 -13.25 -25.28 9.16
CA ASP A 284 -12.31 -26.26 9.68
C ASP A 284 -11.18 -26.48 8.66
N ARG A 285 -9.94 -26.27 9.11
CA ARG A 285 -8.72 -26.37 8.31
C ARG A 285 -8.55 -27.75 7.65
N GLU A 286 -9.17 -28.77 8.22
CA GLU A 286 -9.16 -30.14 7.65
C GLU A 286 -10.02 -30.25 6.39
N SER A 287 -11.02 -29.37 6.22
CA SER A 287 -11.96 -29.43 5.11
C SER A 287 -11.68 -28.44 3.98
N PHE A 288 -10.77 -27.47 4.20
CA PHE A 288 -10.52 -26.39 3.25
C PHE A 288 -9.09 -25.84 3.36
N SER A 289 -8.40 -25.67 2.22
CA SER A 289 -7.07 -25.06 2.15
C SER A 289 -7.19 -23.58 1.78
N ALA A 290 -6.88 -22.68 2.72
CA ALA A 290 -6.81 -21.26 2.46
C ALA A 290 -5.46 -20.87 1.85
N ASP A 291 -5.49 -19.88 0.93
CA ASP A 291 -4.30 -19.34 0.28
C ASP A 291 -3.71 -18.14 1.04
N GLY A 292 -4.49 -17.53 1.94
CA GLY A 292 -4.07 -16.37 2.72
C GLY A 292 -5.07 -15.97 3.80
N VAL A 293 -4.78 -14.87 4.49
CA VAL A 293 -5.56 -14.36 5.61
C VAL A 293 -5.88 -12.87 5.45
N ILE A 294 -7.07 -12.49 5.92
CA ILE A 294 -7.48 -11.12 6.13
C ILE A 294 -7.19 -10.79 7.61
N PRO A 295 -6.29 -9.87 7.94
CA PRO A 295 -6.04 -9.50 9.32
C PRO A 295 -7.30 -8.91 9.95
N MET A 296 -7.62 -9.36 11.18
CA MET A 296 -8.74 -8.84 11.93
C MET A 296 -8.52 -7.42 12.41
N GLY A 297 -9.61 -6.66 12.31
CA GLY A 297 -9.75 -5.35 12.92
C GLY A 297 -9.13 -4.23 12.11
N ALA A 298 -9.74 -3.07 12.24
CA ALA A 298 -9.21 -1.80 11.77
C ALA A 298 -7.90 -1.42 12.49
N GLU A 299 -7.43 -2.25 13.41
CA GLU A 299 -6.22 -2.08 14.20
C GLU A 299 -4.95 -2.50 13.47
N SER A 300 -5.06 -2.84 12.20
CA SER A 300 -3.93 -3.26 11.40
C SER A 300 -2.97 -2.10 11.13
N ARG A 301 -2.16 -1.80 12.12
CA ARG A 301 -0.91 -1.09 11.88
C ARG A 301 -0.05 -1.93 10.94
N PRO A 302 0.82 -1.32 10.13
CA PRO A 302 1.86 -2.07 9.42
C PRO A 302 2.74 -2.95 10.32
N THR A 303 2.71 -2.68 11.63
CA THR A 303 3.34 -3.47 12.69
C THR A 303 2.38 -4.50 13.30
N ILE A 304 1.56 -5.16 12.48
CA ILE A 304 0.68 -6.21 13.00
C ILE A 304 1.55 -7.37 13.47
N SER A 305 1.59 -7.57 14.77
CA SER A 305 1.87 -8.89 15.30
C SER A 305 0.64 -9.77 15.02
N ILE A 306 0.66 -10.49 13.90
CA ILE A 306 -0.35 -11.51 13.66
C ILE A 306 0.02 -12.66 14.58
N GLU A 307 -0.64 -12.73 15.74
CA GLU A 307 -0.55 -13.86 16.68
C GLU A 307 -1.19 -15.15 16.13
N SER A 308 -1.38 -15.24 14.81
CA SER A 308 -1.80 -16.49 14.20
C SER A 308 -0.58 -17.39 14.13
N GLY A 309 -0.58 -18.50 14.84
CA GLY A 309 0.44 -19.56 14.74
C GLY A 309 0.51 -20.24 13.37
N ASP A 310 0.04 -19.60 12.32
CA ASP A 310 -0.06 -20.08 10.97
C ASP A 310 0.94 -19.38 10.06
N ASN A 311 1.63 -20.19 9.28
CA ASN A 311 2.63 -19.76 8.30
C ASN A 311 2.00 -19.15 7.03
N PHE A 312 0.99 -18.30 7.15
CA PHE A 312 0.50 -17.56 5.99
C PHE A 312 1.52 -16.52 5.54
N THR A 313 1.74 -16.44 4.25
CA THR A 313 2.69 -15.52 3.64
C THR A 313 2.01 -14.37 2.91
N LEU A 314 0.70 -14.47 2.70
CA LEU A 314 -0.11 -13.46 2.00
C LEU A 314 -1.26 -12.97 2.86
N TYR A 315 -1.46 -11.66 2.82
CA TYR A 315 -2.50 -10.94 3.54
C TYR A 315 -3.13 -9.90 2.61
N VAL A 316 -4.39 -9.56 2.86
CA VAL A 316 -5.05 -8.45 2.18
C VAL A 316 -5.35 -7.36 3.20
N GLY A 317 -4.93 -6.13 2.92
CA GLY A 317 -5.17 -5.00 3.80
C GLY A 317 -6.65 -4.66 3.92
N SER A 318 -7.09 -4.26 5.12
CA SER A 318 -8.39 -3.62 5.28
C SER A 318 -8.46 -2.34 4.45
N ARG A 319 -9.66 -2.01 3.93
CA ARG A 319 -9.90 -0.76 3.20
C ARG A 319 -9.70 0.47 4.06
N TYR A 320 -9.86 0.31 5.35
CA TYR A 320 -9.79 1.36 6.34
C TYR A 320 -8.79 1.00 7.41
N PHE A 321 -8.02 1.98 7.77
CA PHE A 321 -7.08 1.91 8.85
C PHE A 321 -7.68 2.65 10.04
N GLN A 322 -7.82 1.97 11.18
CA GLN A 322 -8.22 2.57 12.45
C GLN A 322 -7.03 2.51 13.40
N ASP A 323 -6.51 3.67 13.75
CA ASP A 323 -5.29 3.75 14.57
C ASP A 323 -5.55 3.45 16.06
N THR A 324 -6.77 3.73 16.51
CA THR A 324 -7.26 3.46 17.86
C THR A 324 -8.74 3.12 17.84
N PRO A 325 -9.23 2.21 18.71
CA PRO A 325 -10.65 1.97 18.87
C PRO A 325 -11.41 3.28 19.10
N GLY A 326 -12.35 3.62 18.21
CA GLY A 326 -13.14 4.84 18.26
C GLY A 326 -12.59 6.04 17.49
N SER A 327 -11.44 5.93 16.82
CA SER A 327 -11.01 6.94 15.85
C SER A 327 -11.73 6.77 14.51
N ASP A 328 -11.83 7.86 13.73
CA ASP A 328 -12.38 7.77 12.37
C ASP A 328 -11.46 6.90 11.50
N PRO A 329 -12.01 5.93 10.75
CA PRO A 329 -11.23 5.07 9.88
C PRO A 329 -10.60 5.89 8.74
N VAL A 330 -9.29 5.74 8.57
CA VAL A 330 -8.52 6.39 7.49
C VAL A 330 -8.38 5.41 6.32
N PRO A 331 -8.66 5.82 5.07
CA PRO A 331 -8.49 4.94 3.92
C PRO A 331 -7.06 4.42 3.80
N TYR A 332 -6.91 3.11 3.56
CA TYR A 332 -5.60 2.51 3.25
C TYR A 332 -5.06 3.08 1.93
N ARG A 333 -3.86 3.63 1.97
CA ARG A 333 -3.33 4.49 0.90
C ARG A 333 -2.07 3.95 0.23
N SER A 334 -1.70 2.69 0.48
CA SER A 334 -0.58 2.10 -0.26
C SER A 334 -0.99 1.76 -1.69
N HIS A 335 -0.11 2.07 -2.64
CA HIS A 335 -0.23 1.62 -4.02
C HIS A 335 0.66 0.40 -4.30
N ALA A 336 1.34 -0.11 -3.30
CA ALA A 336 2.27 -1.22 -3.44
C ALA A 336 2.13 -2.19 -2.26
N PRO A 337 2.49 -3.47 -2.44
CA PRO A 337 2.54 -4.43 -1.35
C PRO A 337 3.48 -3.98 -0.24
N LEU A 338 3.13 -4.30 1.00
CA LEU A 338 3.92 -3.98 2.19
C LEU A 338 4.49 -5.26 2.80
N LEU A 339 5.66 -5.17 3.40
CA LEU A 339 6.27 -6.26 4.16
C LEU A 339 5.71 -6.27 5.59
N LEU A 340 5.45 -7.44 6.13
CA LEU A 340 5.05 -7.65 7.51
C LEU A 340 6.21 -8.21 8.34
N ALA A 341 6.18 -7.98 9.65
CA ALA A 341 7.22 -8.43 10.58
C ALA A 341 7.44 -9.95 10.57
N ASN A 342 6.40 -10.72 10.28
CA ASN A 342 6.49 -12.18 10.12
C ASN A 342 7.02 -12.64 8.75
N GLY A 343 7.50 -11.72 7.91
CA GLY A 343 7.95 -12.00 6.55
C GLY A 343 6.85 -12.14 5.51
N GLY A 344 5.59 -11.96 5.90
CA GLY A 344 4.45 -11.98 5.00
C GLY A 344 4.33 -10.70 4.17
N VAL A 345 3.45 -10.72 3.18
CA VAL A 345 3.18 -9.61 2.28
C VAL A 345 1.72 -9.19 2.39
N LEU A 346 1.48 -7.91 2.64
CA LEU A 346 0.16 -7.30 2.67
C LEU A 346 -0.15 -6.68 1.30
N LEU A 347 -1.16 -7.22 0.62
CA LEU A 347 -1.64 -6.71 -0.67
C LEU A 347 -2.56 -5.52 -0.48
N PRO A 348 -2.43 -4.46 -1.28
CA PRO A 348 -3.31 -3.31 -1.19
C PRO A 348 -4.70 -3.60 -1.76
N ALA A 349 -5.75 -3.23 -1.01
CA ALA A 349 -7.15 -3.20 -1.45
C ALA A 349 -7.56 -1.74 -1.65
N ASN A 350 -7.03 -1.09 -2.69
CA ASN A 350 -6.99 0.37 -2.80
C ASN A 350 -8.01 0.98 -3.79
N ILE A 351 -8.70 0.15 -4.59
CA ILE A 351 -9.73 0.62 -5.52
C ILE A 351 -11.04 -0.10 -5.22
N LEU A 352 -12.04 0.64 -4.76
CA LEU A 352 -13.39 0.13 -4.58
C LEU A 352 -14.13 0.15 -5.91
N GLY A 353 -14.59 -1.01 -6.36
CA GLY A 353 -15.41 -1.14 -7.54
C GLY A 353 -16.88 -1.33 -7.20
N GLY A 354 -17.75 -0.48 -7.73
CA GLY A 354 -19.19 -0.72 -7.71
C GLY A 354 -19.93 -0.41 -6.41
N MET A 355 -19.34 0.29 -5.45
CA MET A 355 -20.13 0.90 -4.37
C MET A 355 -20.97 2.03 -4.95
N ASP A 356 -22.16 2.27 -4.38
CA ASP A 356 -23.10 3.29 -4.83
C ASP A 356 -22.38 4.61 -5.11
N GLY A 357 -22.33 5.01 -6.38
CA GLY A 357 -21.78 6.28 -6.85
C GLY A 357 -20.32 6.25 -7.34
N ILE A 358 -19.56 5.17 -7.23
CA ILE A 358 -18.22 5.10 -7.86
C ILE A 358 -18.40 4.73 -9.34
N ALA A 359 -18.36 5.74 -10.18
CA ALA A 359 -18.43 5.56 -11.62
C ALA A 359 -17.22 4.77 -12.15
N LEU A 360 -17.42 3.93 -13.16
CA LEU A 360 -16.33 3.19 -13.82
C LEU A 360 -15.19 4.11 -14.29
N ASP A 361 -15.48 5.36 -14.60
CA ASP A 361 -14.49 6.35 -14.99
C ASP A 361 -13.56 6.73 -13.83
N GLU A 362 -14.06 6.74 -12.60
CA GLU A 362 -13.23 6.98 -11.42
C GLU A 362 -12.30 5.78 -11.15
N VAL A 363 -12.82 4.56 -11.29
CA VAL A 363 -12.00 3.33 -11.23
C VAL A 363 -10.89 3.39 -12.28
N ARG A 364 -11.20 3.71 -13.54
CA ARG A 364 -10.21 3.86 -14.62
C ARG A 364 -9.19 4.95 -14.29
N LYS A 365 -9.63 6.07 -13.75
CA LYS A 365 -8.75 7.16 -13.32
C LYS A 365 -7.77 6.70 -12.25
N ASN A 366 -8.25 5.99 -11.21
CA ASN A 366 -7.42 5.49 -10.12
C ASN A 366 -6.42 4.43 -10.61
N ILE A 367 -6.85 3.50 -11.47
CA ILE A 367 -5.95 2.55 -12.16
C ILE A 367 -4.89 3.32 -12.96
N GLY A 368 -5.29 4.32 -13.73
CA GLY A 368 -4.39 5.16 -14.51
C GLY A 368 -3.37 5.92 -13.64
N GLN A 369 -3.72 6.30 -12.43
CA GLN A 369 -2.80 6.88 -11.46
C GLN A 369 -1.77 5.86 -10.97
N ILE A 370 -2.21 4.67 -10.55
CA ILE A 370 -1.33 3.60 -10.07
C ILE A 370 -0.41 3.11 -11.20
N ALA A 371 -0.89 3.04 -12.43
CA ALA A 371 -0.12 2.63 -13.62
C ALA A 371 1.15 3.48 -13.86
N ARG A 372 1.18 4.71 -13.34
CA ARG A 372 2.30 5.64 -13.49
C ARG A 372 3.33 5.55 -12.37
N LEU A 373 3.05 4.73 -11.36
CA LEU A 373 3.91 4.50 -10.21
C LEU A 373 4.63 3.16 -10.35
N ARG A 374 5.87 3.10 -9.90
CA ARG A 374 6.70 1.89 -10.00
C ARG A 374 6.27 0.82 -9.00
N GLY A 375 6.09 -0.41 -9.49
CA GLY A 375 5.72 -1.55 -8.66
C GLY A 375 4.37 -1.36 -7.95
N GLY A 376 3.47 -0.60 -8.57
CA GLY A 376 2.13 -0.38 -8.06
C GLY A 376 1.25 -1.61 -8.26
N VAL A 377 0.31 -1.82 -7.34
CA VAL A 377 -0.73 -2.83 -7.45
C VAL A 377 -2.08 -2.15 -7.30
N ALA A 378 -2.88 -2.22 -8.35
CA ALA A 378 -4.27 -1.81 -8.29
C ALA A 378 -5.11 -2.99 -7.78
N GLY A 379 -5.38 -3.02 -6.48
CA GLY A 379 -6.25 -4.01 -5.85
C GLY A 379 -7.72 -3.61 -6.01
N ILE A 380 -8.40 -4.24 -6.95
CA ILE A 380 -9.80 -3.95 -7.31
C ILE A 380 -10.71 -4.76 -6.40
N VAL A 381 -11.39 -4.08 -5.50
CA VAL A 381 -12.34 -4.69 -4.55
C VAL A 381 -13.74 -4.66 -5.13
N MET A 382 -14.34 -5.83 -5.25
CA MET A 382 -15.68 -6.06 -5.79
C MET A 382 -16.56 -6.66 -4.70
N PRO A 383 -17.55 -5.93 -4.16
CA PRO A 383 -18.45 -6.49 -3.15
C PRO A 383 -19.27 -7.67 -3.69
N ALA A 384 -19.38 -8.76 -2.90
CA ALA A 384 -20.10 -9.98 -3.30
C ALA A 384 -21.62 -9.80 -3.44
N TRP A 385 -22.19 -8.73 -2.87
CA TRP A 385 -23.61 -8.40 -2.98
C TRP A 385 -23.98 -7.68 -4.29
N LEU A 386 -22.99 -7.27 -5.08
CA LEU A 386 -23.25 -6.64 -6.37
C LEU A 386 -23.81 -7.65 -7.39
N PRO A 387 -24.74 -7.24 -8.26
CA PRO A 387 -25.18 -8.06 -9.38
C PRO A 387 -24.00 -8.48 -10.26
N PHE A 388 -23.95 -9.74 -10.66
CA PHE A 388 -22.88 -10.29 -11.50
C PHE A 388 -22.56 -9.43 -12.74
N GLN A 389 -23.60 -8.85 -13.36
CA GLN A 389 -23.41 -7.99 -14.53
C GLN A 389 -22.53 -6.77 -14.22
N HIS A 390 -22.73 -6.13 -13.07
CA HIS A 390 -21.92 -4.97 -12.64
C HIS A 390 -20.47 -5.37 -12.37
N VAL A 391 -20.27 -6.52 -11.70
CA VAL A 391 -18.92 -7.05 -11.47
C VAL A 391 -18.21 -7.36 -12.78
N ARG A 392 -18.92 -7.99 -13.73
CA ARG A 392 -18.36 -8.26 -15.06
C ARG A 392 -17.97 -6.99 -15.80
N ASP A 393 -18.85 -5.99 -15.82
CA ASP A 393 -18.59 -4.71 -16.50
C ASP A 393 -17.41 -3.97 -15.86
N LEU A 394 -17.27 -4.06 -14.54
CA LEU A 394 -16.12 -3.53 -13.81
C LEU A 394 -14.82 -4.24 -14.20
N VAL A 395 -14.81 -5.58 -14.22
CA VAL A 395 -13.63 -6.36 -14.65
C VAL A 395 -13.25 -6.02 -16.08
N ASP A 396 -14.22 -5.99 -17.02
CA ASP A 396 -13.98 -5.64 -18.41
C ASP A 396 -13.43 -4.21 -18.56
N ALA A 397 -13.93 -3.26 -17.73
CA ALA A 397 -13.42 -1.89 -17.71
C ALA A 397 -11.96 -1.81 -17.20
N CYS A 398 -11.62 -2.59 -16.18
CA CYS A 398 -10.25 -2.67 -15.65
C CYS A 398 -9.28 -3.29 -16.66
N LEU A 399 -9.71 -4.34 -17.37
CA LEU A 399 -8.91 -5.02 -18.40
C LEU A 399 -8.63 -4.15 -19.65
N GLN A 400 -9.38 -3.07 -19.84
CA GLN A 400 -9.06 -2.05 -20.87
C GLN A 400 -7.85 -1.20 -20.50
N SER A 401 -7.40 -1.24 -19.24
CA SER A 401 -6.13 -0.63 -18.84
C SER A 401 -4.96 -1.42 -19.44
N ALA A 402 -3.84 -0.75 -19.65
CA ALA A 402 -2.62 -1.40 -20.16
C ALA A 402 -1.89 -2.24 -19.10
N LEU A 403 -2.47 -2.39 -17.88
CA LEU A 403 -1.84 -3.12 -16.79
C LEU A 403 -2.08 -4.63 -16.91
N PRO A 404 -1.03 -5.45 -16.69
CA PRO A 404 -1.20 -6.90 -16.60
C PRO A 404 -1.98 -7.29 -15.34
N VAL A 405 -2.72 -8.38 -15.41
CA VAL A 405 -3.27 -9.04 -14.22
C VAL A 405 -2.17 -9.87 -13.57
N ILE A 406 -2.04 -9.75 -12.27
CA ILE A 406 -1.02 -10.41 -11.47
C ILE A 406 -1.68 -11.51 -10.64
N ASP A 407 -1.09 -12.72 -10.63
CA ASP A 407 -1.49 -13.76 -9.68
C ASP A 407 -1.07 -13.32 -8.26
N PRO A 408 -2.01 -13.23 -7.32
CA PRO A 408 -1.71 -12.84 -5.94
C PRO A 408 -0.60 -13.69 -5.28
N LEU A 409 -0.54 -14.98 -5.59
CA LEU A 409 0.50 -15.87 -5.04
C LEU A 409 1.93 -15.51 -5.51
N GLY A 410 2.06 -14.78 -6.60
CA GLY A 410 3.35 -14.29 -7.09
C GLY A 410 4.03 -13.28 -6.15
N PHE A 411 3.31 -12.75 -5.14
CA PHE A 411 3.87 -11.85 -4.13
C PHE A 411 4.43 -12.58 -2.91
N GLY A 412 4.09 -13.86 -2.72
CA GLY A 412 4.63 -14.68 -1.63
C GLY A 412 6.14 -14.94 -1.77
N PRO A 413 6.82 -15.34 -0.70
CA PRO A 413 8.20 -15.81 -0.79
C PRO A 413 8.24 -16.98 -1.77
N ASN A 414 9.25 -16.95 -2.64
CA ASN A 414 9.47 -18.05 -3.59
C ASN A 414 9.71 -19.36 -2.81
N PRO A 415 8.84 -20.38 -2.92
CA PRO A 415 9.05 -21.65 -2.21
C PRO A 415 10.37 -22.32 -2.55
N ASP A 416 10.98 -22.00 -3.70
CA ASP A 416 12.26 -22.54 -4.15
C ASP A 416 13.48 -21.80 -3.53
N SER A 417 13.25 -20.79 -2.68
CA SER A 417 14.31 -20.00 -2.04
C SER A 417 14.59 -20.41 -0.59
N GLN A 418 13.98 -21.47 -0.07
CA GLN A 418 14.23 -22.00 1.27
C GLN A 418 15.21 -23.17 1.26
#